data_ca1eef21e30ac14c7e90c465a619f919
#
_entry.id   ca1eef21e30ac14c7e90c465a619f919
#
_cell.length_a   1.000
_cell.length_b   1.000
_cell.length_c   1.000
_cell.angle_alpha   90.00
_cell.angle_beta   90.00
_cell.angle_gamma   90.00
#
_symmetry.space_group_name_H-M   'P 1'
#
loop_
_entity.id
_entity.type
_entity.pdbx_description
1 polymer ?
#
loop_
_entity_poly.entity_id
_entity_poly.type
_entity_poly.pdbx_seq_one_letter_code
_entity_poly.pdbx_strand_id
1 'polypeptide(L)'
;ELENIIKKNFHGNIIQKPPIFSAKRINGKRAYDIARENIDFEIKSVNVCVNDIELLEYNYPFFKIKTSVSKGTYIRAIIRDIGEITGNFAYTKELIRTAIGDFSLDKASDLNNISSKNILSFFDMFKNIDKKIIENEKTIKQIFCGNTKMIENFDFTYIKNKYLALIDKNNNLIALIEKENINGKNIFAFINS
;
A
#
# COMPACT_ATOMS: atom_id res chain seq x y z
N GLU A 1 -13.25 2.99 29.42
CA GLU A 1 -12.40 4.20 29.42
C GLU A 1 -11.33 4.14 28.31
N LEU A 2 -10.50 3.06 28.25
CA LEU A 2 -9.47 2.88 27.23
C LEU A 2 -10.04 2.92 25.79
N GLU A 3 -11.17 2.26 25.52
CA GLU A 3 -11.81 2.24 24.21
C GLU A 3 -12.19 3.65 23.74
N ASN A 4 -12.74 4.49 24.63
CA ASN A 4 -13.09 5.87 24.31
C ASN A 4 -11.84 6.71 24.00
N ILE A 5 -10.75 6.50 24.72
CA ILE A 5 -9.46 7.17 24.47
C ILE A 5 -8.94 6.78 23.08
N ILE A 6 -8.96 5.49 22.75
CA ILE A 6 -8.50 4.95 21.46
C ILE A 6 -9.32 5.57 20.31
N LYS A 7 -10.65 5.48 20.38
CA LYS A 7 -11.54 5.98 19.31
C LYS A 7 -11.43 7.50 19.13
N LYS A 8 -11.32 8.24 20.23
CA LYS A 8 -11.25 9.71 20.18
C LYS A 8 -9.94 10.22 19.59
N ASN A 9 -8.81 9.58 19.89
CA ASN A 9 -7.48 10.12 19.56
C ASN A 9 -6.83 9.45 18.34
N PHE A 10 -7.28 8.26 17.94
CA PHE A 10 -6.62 7.47 16.90
C PHE A 10 -7.55 7.07 15.74
N HIS A 11 -8.63 7.80 15.50
CA HIS A 11 -9.48 7.61 14.33
C HIS A 11 -9.37 8.82 13.39
N GLY A 12 -9.32 8.57 12.06
CA GLY A 12 -9.18 9.61 11.04
C GLY A 12 -7.72 10.04 10.82
N ASN A 13 -7.53 11.30 10.46
CA ASN A 13 -6.19 11.85 10.21
C ASN A 13 -5.51 12.20 11.53
N ILE A 14 -4.33 11.62 11.73
CA ILE A 14 -3.52 11.84 12.92
C ILE A 14 -2.09 12.25 12.54
N ILE A 15 -1.45 13.01 13.41
CA ILE A 15 -0.03 13.33 13.30
C ILE A 15 0.76 12.30 14.11
N GLN A 16 1.66 11.58 13.46
CA GLN A 16 2.43 10.52 14.09
C GLN A 16 3.93 10.80 13.99
N LYS A 17 4.65 10.65 15.10
CA LYS A 17 6.11 10.62 15.11
C LYS A 17 6.57 9.18 14.89
N PRO A 18 7.17 8.84 13.73
CA PRO A 18 7.66 7.50 13.45
C PRO A 18 8.65 7.02 14.51
N PRO A 19 8.71 5.70 14.78
CA PRO A 19 9.71 5.17 15.72
C PRO A 19 11.12 5.35 15.16
N ILE A 20 12.09 5.55 16.05
CA ILE A 20 13.53 5.70 15.72
C ILE A 20 14.02 4.50 14.92
N PHE A 21 13.70 3.28 15.38
CA PHE A 21 13.99 2.05 14.67
C PHE A 21 12.96 1.78 13.55
N SER A 22 13.10 2.52 12.44
CA SER A 22 12.24 2.39 11.27
C SER A 22 13.04 2.39 9.97
N ALA A 23 12.42 1.90 8.90
CA ALA A 23 13.01 1.92 7.56
C ALA A 23 12.91 3.30 6.86
N LYS A 24 12.38 4.33 7.55
CA LYS A 24 12.30 5.69 7.02
C LYS A 24 13.69 6.20 6.67
N ARG A 25 13.83 6.82 5.51
CA ARG A 25 15.11 7.41 5.10
C ARG A 25 15.23 8.85 5.60
N ILE A 26 16.41 9.16 6.13
CA ILE A 26 16.83 10.49 6.59
C ILE A 26 18.17 10.78 5.93
N ASN A 27 18.23 11.80 5.10
CA ASN A 27 19.43 12.15 4.34
C ASN A 27 20.07 10.94 3.60
N GLY A 28 19.22 10.08 3.00
CA GLY A 28 19.65 8.92 2.23
C GLY A 28 19.92 7.64 3.05
N LYS A 29 20.19 7.73 4.36
CA LYS A 29 20.37 6.59 5.27
C LYS A 29 19.06 6.18 5.92
N ARG A 30 18.91 4.91 6.30
CA ARG A 30 17.71 4.44 7.04
C ARG A 30 17.81 4.86 8.51
N ALA A 31 16.69 5.27 9.11
CA ALA A 31 16.66 5.74 10.48
C ALA A 31 17.23 4.71 11.48
N TYR A 32 16.95 3.41 11.28
CA TYR A 32 17.50 2.37 12.16
C TYR A 32 19.02 2.20 12.05
N ASP A 33 19.64 2.49 10.89
CA ASP A 33 21.09 2.44 10.74
C ASP A 33 21.73 3.58 11.55
N ILE A 34 21.18 4.79 11.42
CA ILE A 34 21.64 5.98 12.17
C ILE A 34 21.49 5.75 13.68
N ALA A 35 20.36 5.15 14.10
CA ALA A 35 20.10 4.85 15.51
C ALA A 35 21.11 3.84 16.10
N ARG A 36 21.57 2.85 15.31
CA ARG A 36 22.60 1.90 15.74
C ARG A 36 24.00 2.52 15.88
N GLU A 37 24.25 3.57 15.11
CA GLU A 37 25.50 4.34 15.22
C GLU A 37 25.48 5.30 16.42
N ASN A 38 24.41 5.31 17.24
CA ASN A 38 24.17 6.24 18.37
C ASN A 38 24.28 7.71 17.96
N ILE A 39 23.96 8.02 16.71
CA ILE A 39 23.93 9.39 16.21
C ILE A 39 22.55 9.97 16.54
N ASP A 40 22.53 11.12 17.19
CA ASP A 40 21.30 11.86 17.46
C ASP A 40 20.73 12.43 16.16
N PHE A 41 19.44 12.17 15.92
CA PHE A 41 18.70 12.71 14.79
C PHE A 41 17.23 12.91 15.12
N GLU A 42 16.64 13.87 14.46
CA GLU A 42 15.22 14.14 14.62
C GLU A 42 14.40 13.47 13.50
N ILE A 43 13.33 12.78 13.90
CA ILE A 43 12.35 12.25 12.95
C ILE A 43 11.17 13.21 12.90
N LYS A 44 10.97 13.82 11.72
CA LYS A 44 9.81 14.67 11.48
C LYS A 44 8.52 13.85 11.54
N SER A 45 7.53 14.38 12.25
CA SER A 45 6.18 13.85 12.27
C SER A 45 5.58 13.80 10.86
N VAL A 46 4.65 12.87 10.65
CA VAL A 46 3.95 12.66 9.38
C VAL A 46 2.46 12.55 9.62
N ASN A 47 1.68 13.05 8.67
CA ASN A 47 0.23 12.83 8.65
C ASN A 47 -0.05 11.41 8.13
N VAL A 48 -0.85 10.67 8.86
CA VAL A 48 -1.32 9.33 8.50
C VAL A 48 -2.83 9.25 8.76
N CYS A 49 -3.49 8.31 8.11
CA CYS A 49 -4.91 8.07 8.33
C CYS A 49 -5.13 6.71 8.99
N VAL A 50 -5.89 6.70 10.07
CA VAL A 50 -6.41 5.49 10.71
C VAL A 50 -7.87 5.37 10.29
N ASN A 51 -8.14 4.50 9.31
CA ASN A 51 -9.48 4.34 8.74
C ASN A 51 -10.44 3.71 9.74
N ASP A 52 -9.92 2.80 10.56
CA ASP A 52 -10.68 2.14 11.61
C ASP A 52 -9.75 1.67 12.73
N ILE A 53 -10.25 1.68 13.98
CA ILE A 53 -9.55 1.16 15.15
C ILE A 53 -10.55 0.64 16.18
N GLU A 54 -10.36 -0.60 16.59
CA GLU A 54 -11.23 -1.32 17.51
C GLU A 54 -10.42 -1.94 18.64
N LEU A 55 -10.89 -1.80 19.88
CA LEU A 55 -10.37 -2.52 21.04
C LEU A 55 -11.05 -3.89 21.09
N LEU A 56 -10.30 -4.97 20.78
CA LEU A 56 -10.84 -6.33 20.77
C LEU A 56 -10.87 -6.95 22.17
N GLU A 57 -9.80 -6.75 22.94
CA GLU A 57 -9.61 -7.36 24.26
C GLU A 57 -8.89 -6.37 25.18
N TYR A 58 -9.29 -6.36 26.47
CA TYR A 58 -8.60 -5.64 27.51
C TYR A 58 -8.54 -6.48 28.78
N ASN A 59 -7.33 -6.88 29.15
CA ASN A 59 -7.04 -7.58 30.37
C ASN A 59 -5.72 -7.04 30.93
N TYR A 60 -5.83 -6.04 31.82
CA TYR A 60 -4.66 -5.32 32.35
C TYR A 60 -3.54 -6.27 32.78
N PRO A 61 -2.27 -6.04 32.38
CA PRO A 61 -1.78 -4.86 31.64
C PRO A 61 -1.84 -5.00 30.10
N PHE A 62 -2.54 -5.99 29.56
CA PHE A 62 -2.58 -6.27 28.13
C PHE A 62 -3.85 -5.73 27.48
N PHE A 63 -3.70 -5.28 26.25
CA PHE A 63 -4.83 -4.98 25.37
C PHE A 63 -4.51 -5.41 23.94
N LYS A 64 -5.55 -5.69 23.17
CA LYS A 64 -5.48 -6.08 21.77
C LYS A 64 -6.36 -5.16 20.94
N ILE A 65 -5.78 -4.59 19.91
CA ILE A 65 -6.50 -3.76 18.95
C ILE A 65 -6.46 -4.36 17.56
N LYS A 66 -7.51 -4.11 16.79
CA LYS A 66 -7.56 -4.28 15.34
C LYS A 66 -7.63 -2.89 14.72
N THR A 67 -6.83 -2.65 13.67
CA THR A 67 -6.84 -1.34 13.01
C THR A 67 -6.61 -1.46 11.52
N SER A 68 -7.26 -0.58 10.77
CA SER A 68 -7.04 -0.35 9.34
C SER A 68 -6.41 1.01 9.15
N VAL A 69 -5.27 1.08 8.48
CA VAL A 69 -4.45 2.29 8.41
C VAL A 69 -3.94 2.55 7.01
N SER A 70 -3.65 3.81 6.72
CA SER A 70 -3.00 4.21 5.48
C SER A 70 -1.56 3.73 5.39
N LYS A 71 -1.02 3.73 4.17
CA LYS A 71 0.41 3.49 3.92
C LYS A 71 1.28 4.44 4.75
N GLY A 72 2.34 3.88 5.33
CA GLY A 72 3.32 4.66 6.12
C GLY A 72 2.96 4.82 7.60
N THR A 73 1.81 4.32 8.04
CA THR A 73 1.44 4.31 9.46
C THR A 73 2.23 3.24 10.22
N TYR A 74 2.75 3.62 11.37
CA TYR A 74 3.50 2.75 12.28
C TYR A 74 2.61 2.33 13.46
N ILE A 75 2.16 1.09 13.49
CA ILE A 75 1.33 0.55 14.59
C ILE A 75 2.07 0.66 15.93
N ARG A 76 3.39 0.43 15.94
CA ARG A 76 4.22 0.58 17.14
C ARG A 76 4.17 2.00 17.73
N ALA A 77 4.06 3.01 16.88
CA ALA A 77 3.91 4.39 17.36
C ALA A 77 2.49 4.63 17.92
N ILE A 78 1.44 4.06 17.30
CA ILE A 78 0.08 4.13 17.86
C ILE A 78 0.05 3.54 19.29
N ILE A 79 0.65 2.36 19.48
CA ILE A 79 0.68 1.71 20.81
C ILE A 79 1.45 2.55 21.83
N ARG A 80 2.61 3.11 21.45
CA ARG A 80 3.35 4.03 22.31
C ARG A 80 2.49 5.25 22.70
N ASP A 81 1.87 5.88 21.73
CA ASP A 81 1.09 7.09 21.93
C ASP A 81 -0.18 6.82 22.77
N ILE A 82 -0.80 5.63 22.65
CA ILE A 82 -1.86 5.17 23.56
C ILE A 82 -1.32 5.09 25.00
N GLY A 83 -0.13 4.52 25.20
CA GLY A 83 0.52 4.46 26.49
C GLY A 83 0.75 5.86 27.08
N GLU A 84 1.28 6.79 26.30
CA GLU A 84 1.52 8.17 26.72
C GLU A 84 0.22 8.89 27.15
N ILE A 85 -0.85 8.77 26.34
CA ILE A 85 -2.15 9.43 26.64
C ILE A 85 -2.81 8.85 27.90
N THR A 86 -2.59 7.55 28.16
CA THR A 86 -3.15 6.90 29.37
C THR A 86 -2.27 7.06 30.61
N GLY A 87 -1.16 7.81 30.52
CA GLY A 87 -0.20 8.00 31.61
C GLY A 87 0.64 6.76 31.93
N ASN A 88 0.71 5.80 31.00
CA ASN A 88 1.48 4.57 31.12
C ASN A 88 2.46 4.44 29.97
N PHE A 89 3.42 3.54 30.08
CA PHE A 89 4.25 3.12 28.96
C PHE A 89 3.63 1.88 28.30
N ALA A 90 3.54 1.88 26.97
CA ALA A 90 3.07 0.73 26.23
C ALA A 90 4.02 0.38 25.07
N TYR A 91 4.13 -0.89 24.78
CA TYR A 91 4.90 -1.40 23.64
C TYR A 91 4.15 -2.53 22.93
N THR A 92 4.45 -2.73 21.68
CA THR A 92 3.86 -3.79 20.87
C THR A 92 4.53 -5.13 21.21
N LYS A 93 3.80 -6.03 21.87
CA LYS A 93 4.25 -7.39 22.17
C LYS A 93 4.17 -8.28 20.94
N GLU A 94 3.08 -8.16 20.18
CA GLU A 94 2.80 -8.95 18.99
C GLU A 94 2.15 -8.05 17.91
N LEU A 95 2.49 -8.29 16.66
CA LEU A 95 1.92 -7.55 15.52
C LEU A 95 1.68 -8.50 14.36
N ILE A 96 0.41 -8.64 13.98
CA ILE A 96 0.00 -9.46 12.85
C ILE A 96 -0.61 -8.54 11.78
N ARG A 97 -0.09 -8.63 10.56
CA ARG A 97 -0.72 -7.99 9.41
C ARG A 97 -1.71 -8.95 8.78
N THR A 98 -3.00 -8.65 8.91
CA THR A 98 -4.09 -9.50 8.43
C THR A 98 -4.48 -9.24 6.98
N ALA A 99 -4.16 -8.06 6.43
CA ALA A 99 -4.42 -7.73 5.03
C ALA A 99 -3.50 -6.62 4.50
N ILE A 100 -3.35 -6.55 3.17
CA ILE A 100 -2.76 -5.44 2.41
C ILE A 100 -3.66 -5.21 1.20
N GLY A 101 -4.42 -4.10 1.17
CA GLY A 101 -5.45 -3.90 0.15
C GLY A 101 -6.42 -5.09 0.14
N ASP A 102 -6.63 -5.69 -1.03
CA ASP A 102 -7.54 -6.82 -1.22
C ASP A 102 -6.90 -8.20 -0.88
N PHE A 103 -5.63 -8.21 -0.46
CA PHE A 103 -4.92 -9.43 -0.12
C PHE A 103 -4.99 -9.70 1.38
N SER A 104 -5.70 -10.75 1.76
CA SER A 104 -5.89 -11.17 3.15
C SER A 104 -4.92 -12.31 3.53
N LEU A 105 -4.60 -12.38 4.82
CA LEU A 105 -3.63 -13.35 5.36
C LEU A 105 -4.10 -14.81 5.18
N ASP A 106 -5.40 -15.06 5.25
CA ASP A 106 -6.00 -16.40 5.06
C ASP A 106 -5.76 -16.98 3.67
N LYS A 107 -5.44 -16.11 2.66
CA LYS A 107 -5.07 -16.51 1.29
C LYS A 107 -3.56 -16.58 1.07
N ALA A 108 -2.78 -16.24 2.06
CA ALA A 108 -1.33 -16.32 1.98
C ALA A 108 -0.85 -17.77 2.13
N SER A 109 0.23 -18.10 1.46
CA SER A 109 0.91 -19.39 1.60
C SER A 109 2.15 -19.23 2.47
N ASP A 110 2.44 -20.25 3.25
CA ASP A 110 3.72 -20.34 3.96
C ASP A 110 4.88 -20.42 2.98
N LEU A 111 6.01 -19.75 3.30
CA LEU A 111 7.19 -19.70 2.42
C LEU A 111 7.74 -21.09 2.06
N ASN A 112 7.60 -22.06 2.95
CA ASN A 112 8.07 -23.43 2.72
C ASN A 112 7.14 -24.23 1.79
N ASN A 113 5.91 -23.74 1.55
CA ASN A 113 4.87 -24.42 0.77
C ASN A 113 4.51 -23.68 -0.53
N ILE A 114 5.35 -22.73 -0.96
CA ILE A 114 5.11 -22.00 -2.20
C ILE A 114 5.29 -22.91 -3.42
N SER A 115 4.33 -22.87 -4.32
CA SER A 115 4.35 -23.54 -5.62
C SER A 115 3.81 -22.61 -6.71
N SER A 116 3.92 -23.03 -7.98
CA SER A 116 3.34 -22.25 -9.10
C SER A 116 1.82 -22.02 -8.97
N LYS A 117 1.11 -22.88 -8.24
CA LYS A 117 -0.33 -22.75 -7.98
C LYS A 117 -0.67 -21.58 -7.05
N ASN A 118 0.30 -21.08 -6.28
CA ASN A 118 0.14 -19.95 -5.36
C ASN A 118 0.39 -18.59 -6.04
N ILE A 119 0.87 -18.60 -7.29
CA ILE A 119 1.12 -17.38 -8.06
C ILE A 119 -0.21 -16.85 -8.58
N LEU A 120 -0.58 -15.66 -8.14
CA LEU A 120 -1.76 -14.97 -8.64
C LEU A 120 -1.49 -14.42 -10.04
N SER A 121 -2.48 -14.54 -10.93
CA SER A 121 -2.41 -13.85 -12.21
C SER A 121 -2.51 -12.33 -12.02
N PHE A 122 -2.10 -11.56 -13.03
CA PHE A 122 -2.27 -10.11 -13.03
C PHE A 122 -3.73 -9.71 -12.76
N PHE A 123 -4.69 -10.42 -13.35
CA PHE A 123 -6.11 -10.09 -13.22
C PHE A 123 -6.73 -10.54 -11.90
N ASP A 124 -6.13 -11.52 -11.23
CA ASP A 124 -6.50 -11.86 -9.85
C ASP A 124 -6.07 -10.77 -8.87
N MET A 125 -4.93 -10.12 -9.17
CA MET A 125 -4.41 -9.00 -8.39
C MET A 125 -5.17 -7.68 -8.64
N PHE A 126 -5.58 -7.43 -9.90
CA PHE A 126 -6.20 -6.17 -10.34
C PHE A 126 -7.60 -6.39 -10.92
N LYS A 127 -8.52 -6.89 -10.09
CA LYS A 127 -9.88 -7.29 -10.50
C LYS A 127 -10.69 -6.17 -11.17
N ASN A 128 -10.48 -4.93 -10.74
CA ASN A 128 -11.25 -3.76 -11.18
C ASN A 128 -10.49 -2.88 -12.18
N ILE A 129 -9.42 -3.39 -12.80
CA ILE A 129 -8.69 -2.61 -13.82
C ILE A 129 -9.50 -2.54 -15.11
N ASP A 130 -9.56 -1.36 -15.72
CA ASP A 130 -10.13 -1.21 -17.04
C ASP A 130 -9.31 -2.00 -18.06
N LYS A 131 -9.97 -2.59 -19.07
CA LYS A 131 -9.34 -3.44 -20.09
C LYS A 131 -9.66 -2.93 -21.48
N LYS A 132 -8.66 -3.01 -22.38
CA LYS A 132 -8.84 -2.80 -23.81
C LYS A 132 -8.27 -3.97 -24.60
N ILE A 133 -9.09 -4.57 -25.42
CA ILE A 133 -8.67 -5.67 -26.30
C ILE A 133 -7.97 -5.11 -27.52
N ILE A 134 -6.80 -5.65 -27.85
CA ILE A 134 -6.02 -5.36 -29.05
C ILE A 134 -6.02 -6.63 -29.90
N GLU A 135 -6.65 -6.56 -31.08
CA GLU A 135 -6.81 -7.72 -31.95
C GLU A 135 -5.69 -7.82 -33.01
N ASN A 136 -5.15 -6.69 -33.43
CA ASN A 136 -4.17 -6.64 -34.50
C ASN A 136 -2.77 -7.09 -34.02
N GLU A 137 -2.27 -8.19 -34.56
CA GLU A 137 -0.97 -8.77 -34.17
C GLU A 137 0.22 -7.82 -34.41
N LYS A 138 0.18 -7.00 -35.47
CA LYS A 138 1.27 -6.02 -35.72
C LYS A 138 1.28 -4.96 -34.62
N THR A 139 0.10 -4.49 -34.22
CA THR A 139 -0.06 -3.54 -33.10
C THR A 139 0.43 -4.16 -31.81
N ILE A 140 0.08 -5.42 -31.50
CA ILE A 140 0.55 -6.14 -30.33
C ILE A 140 2.09 -6.18 -30.29
N LYS A 141 2.75 -6.59 -31.41
CA LYS A 141 4.21 -6.64 -31.50
C LYS A 141 4.86 -5.28 -31.26
N GLN A 142 4.27 -4.21 -31.83
CA GLN A 142 4.81 -2.85 -31.65
C GLN A 142 4.66 -2.36 -30.21
N ILE A 143 3.56 -2.67 -29.55
CA ILE A 143 3.35 -2.37 -28.13
C ILE A 143 4.39 -3.10 -27.27
N PHE A 144 4.65 -4.39 -27.52
CA PHE A 144 5.70 -5.15 -26.83
C PHE A 144 7.11 -4.54 -27.03
N CYS A 145 7.36 -3.91 -28.18
CA CYS A 145 8.60 -3.18 -28.43
C CYS A 145 8.61 -1.77 -27.80
N GLY A 146 7.63 -1.39 -27.01
CA GLY A 146 7.56 -0.09 -26.33
C GLY A 146 7.18 1.09 -27.24
N ASN A 147 6.59 0.82 -28.41
CA ASN A 147 6.16 1.90 -29.32
C ASN A 147 4.88 2.59 -28.81
N THR A 148 5.07 3.68 -28.05
CA THR A 148 3.98 4.47 -27.45
C THR A 148 3.06 5.12 -28.48
N LYS A 149 3.54 5.42 -29.70
CA LYS A 149 2.72 6.02 -30.75
C LYS A 149 1.54 5.17 -31.16
N MET A 150 1.62 3.85 -30.94
CA MET A 150 0.52 2.95 -31.26
C MET A 150 -0.71 3.14 -30.37
N ILE A 151 -0.55 3.70 -29.18
CA ILE A 151 -1.66 3.96 -28.26
C ILE A 151 -2.26 5.37 -28.42
N GLU A 152 -1.59 6.29 -29.11
CA GLU A 152 -2.07 7.66 -29.29
C GLU A 152 -3.41 7.74 -30.05
N ASN A 153 -3.65 6.77 -30.94
CA ASN A 153 -4.87 6.68 -31.74
C ASN A 153 -6.01 5.90 -31.09
N PHE A 154 -5.79 5.42 -29.87
CA PHE A 154 -6.83 4.67 -29.18
C PHE A 154 -7.82 5.61 -28.49
N ASP A 155 -9.11 5.27 -28.58
CA ASP A 155 -10.10 5.94 -27.75
C ASP A 155 -9.99 5.45 -26.31
N PHE A 156 -9.73 6.39 -25.40
CA PHE A 156 -9.60 6.16 -23.96
C PHE A 156 -10.64 6.95 -23.15
N THR A 157 -11.66 7.50 -23.80
CA THR A 157 -12.67 8.36 -23.15
C THR A 157 -13.48 7.63 -22.08
N TYR A 158 -13.63 6.31 -22.23
CA TYR A 158 -14.38 5.45 -21.31
C TYR A 158 -13.61 5.02 -20.06
N ILE A 159 -12.28 5.30 -19.99
CA ILE A 159 -11.43 4.86 -18.89
C ILE A 159 -11.68 5.71 -17.66
N LYS A 160 -12.16 5.10 -16.60
CA LYS A 160 -12.42 5.73 -15.30
C LYS A 160 -11.22 5.63 -14.37
N ASN A 161 -10.50 4.53 -14.43
CA ASN A 161 -9.36 4.25 -13.56
C ASN A 161 -8.09 4.96 -14.04
N LYS A 162 -7.13 5.09 -13.11
CA LYS A 162 -5.79 5.61 -13.41
C LYS A 162 -5.00 4.67 -14.33
N TYR A 163 -5.28 3.37 -14.27
CA TYR A 163 -4.57 2.33 -15.00
C TYR A 163 -5.49 1.60 -15.95
N LEU A 164 -4.95 1.20 -17.10
CA LEU A 164 -5.63 0.41 -18.13
C LEU A 164 -4.73 -0.76 -18.55
N ALA A 165 -5.28 -1.95 -18.58
CA ALA A 165 -4.63 -3.12 -19.14
C ALA A 165 -4.95 -3.26 -20.63
N LEU A 166 -3.94 -3.30 -21.48
CA LEU A 166 -4.06 -3.75 -22.85
C LEU A 166 -3.93 -5.27 -22.90
N ILE A 167 -4.89 -5.94 -23.48
CA ILE A 167 -4.98 -7.41 -23.51
C ILE A 167 -5.17 -7.90 -24.94
N ASP A 168 -4.77 -9.14 -25.19
CA ASP A 168 -5.10 -9.83 -26.45
C ASP A 168 -6.50 -10.49 -26.35
N LYS A 169 -6.94 -11.10 -27.46
CA LYS A 169 -8.19 -11.86 -27.54
C LYS A 169 -8.29 -13.05 -26.59
N ASN A 170 -7.16 -13.55 -26.11
CA ASN A 170 -7.09 -14.66 -25.15
C ASN A 170 -6.99 -14.17 -23.69
N ASN A 171 -7.20 -12.86 -23.45
CA ASN A 171 -7.09 -12.22 -22.14
C ASN A 171 -5.67 -12.24 -21.57
N ASN A 172 -4.62 -12.36 -22.40
CA ASN A 172 -3.24 -12.20 -21.97
C ASN A 172 -2.89 -10.71 -21.90
N LEU A 173 -2.17 -10.32 -20.85
CA LEU A 173 -1.70 -8.94 -20.70
C LEU A 173 -0.62 -8.64 -21.75
N ILE A 174 -0.84 -7.59 -22.55
CA ILE A 174 0.11 -7.05 -23.51
C ILE A 174 0.93 -5.93 -22.87
N ALA A 175 0.25 -4.99 -22.23
CA ALA A 175 0.87 -3.86 -21.55
C ALA A 175 -0.06 -3.27 -20.48
N LEU A 176 0.56 -2.59 -19.53
CA LEU A 176 -0.13 -1.76 -18.55
C LEU A 176 0.19 -0.30 -18.88
N ILE A 177 -0.83 0.54 -18.97
CA ILE A 177 -0.67 1.97 -19.22
C ILE A 177 -1.27 2.78 -18.08
N GLU A 178 -0.62 3.89 -17.78
CA GLU A 178 -1.04 4.85 -16.76
C GLU A 178 -1.63 6.08 -17.45
N LYS A 179 -2.78 6.52 -16.96
CA LYS A 179 -3.42 7.76 -17.38
C LYS A 179 -2.90 8.90 -16.53
N GLU A 180 -2.20 9.82 -17.13
CA GLU A 180 -1.76 11.07 -16.51
C GLU A 180 -2.55 12.25 -17.08
N ASN A 181 -2.91 13.20 -16.23
CA ASN A 181 -3.50 14.47 -16.67
C ASN A 181 -2.43 15.54 -16.59
N ILE A 182 -1.95 15.99 -17.76
CA ILE A 182 -0.97 17.07 -17.88
C ILE A 182 -1.64 18.23 -18.57
N ASN A 183 -1.78 19.37 -17.89
CA ASN A 183 -2.39 20.60 -18.43
C ASN A 183 -3.80 20.40 -19.03
N GLY A 184 -4.63 19.57 -18.37
CA GLY A 184 -5.99 19.29 -18.82
C GLY A 184 -6.10 18.27 -19.96
N LYS A 185 -4.99 17.71 -20.43
CA LYS A 185 -4.96 16.62 -21.41
C LYS A 185 -4.61 15.31 -20.74
N ASN A 186 -5.36 14.24 -21.05
CA ASN A 186 -5.01 12.90 -20.62
C ASN A 186 -3.89 12.37 -21.50
N ILE A 187 -2.75 12.06 -20.91
CA ILE A 187 -1.61 11.40 -21.55
C ILE A 187 -1.54 9.98 -21.01
N PHE A 188 -1.26 9.04 -21.90
CA PHE A 188 -1.13 7.62 -21.55
C PHE A 188 0.32 7.20 -21.77
N ALA A 189 0.92 6.66 -20.72
CA ALA A 189 2.29 6.17 -20.75
C ALA A 189 2.33 4.67 -20.38
N PHE A 190 3.27 3.92 -21.00
CA PHE A 190 3.54 2.56 -20.56
C PHE A 190 4.17 2.59 -19.17
N ILE A 191 3.71 1.69 -18.30
CA ILE A 191 4.39 1.42 -17.05
C ILE A 191 5.56 0.50 -17.41
N ASN A 192 6.77 1.02 -17.34
CA ASN A 192 7.97 0.23 -17.49
C ASN A 192 8.08 -0.75 -16.31
N SER A 193 8.21 -2.02 -16.63
CA SER A 193 8.50 -3.10 -15.67
C SER A 193 9.95 -3.07 -15.19
#